data_981a5deafcb626602fc0b5ae7658683e
#
_entry.id   981a5deafcb626602fc0b5ae7658683e
#
_cell.length_a   1.000
_cell.length_b   1.000
_cell.length_c   1.000
_cell.angle_alpha   90.00
_cell.angle_beta   90.00
_cell.angle_gamma   90.00
#
_symmetry.space_group_name_H-M   'P 1'
#
loop_
_entity.id
_entity.type
_entity.pdbx_description
1 polymer ?
#
loop_
_entity_poly.entity_id
_entity_poly.type
_entity_poly.pdbx_seq_one_letter_code
_entity_poly.pdbx_strand_id
1 'polypeptide(L)'
;YIFTTANGAEFPAQGQQKFILATNKGNDSFEANGVTYGLEQKGEDYWAIYSSESVATVLTLKGKSTYKQVGNTEVTDEIKEGYEEAVANDVNTFEVDGTTYTIEKAGRENQITISGEVAFATKKVFSAAANDAEMGFGFQQAALDAIEAGDASFEYDGATYELTTTEEETSTEVVKDGEVYATVSNLLVSPQAKGVFLSLSFKEAVEQAIADKASTFTAINEAGEEETYQLQTKNTQYVVRSQKATTVNDTYSGPSKKHWLGTDGNGMDMLTRLMYGGRISLMIG
;
A
#
# COMPACT_ATOMS: atom_id res chain seq x y z
N TYR A 1 2.22 8.96 -1.41
CA TYR A 1 2.64 7.91 -0.50
C TYR A 1 1.47 7.06 -0.02
N ILE A 2 1.73 5.80 0.21
CA ILE A 2 0.86 4.83 0.86
C ILE A 2 1.40 4.66 2.28
N PHE A 3 0.51 4.68 3.27
CA PHE A 3 0.89 4.53 4.67
C PHE A 3 0.38 3.19 5.18
N THR A 4 1.27 2.40 5.75
CA THR A 4 0.95 1.14 6.42
C THR A 4 1.30 1.28 7.90
N THR A 5 0.35 1.00 8.79
CA THR A 5 0.53 1.15 10.24
C THR A 5 0.95 -0.17 10.87
N ALA A 6 1.81 -0.09 11.89
CA ALA A 6 2.16 -1.22 12.73
C ALA A 6 0.92 -1.76 13.45
N ASN A 7 0.94 -3.06 13.81
CA ASN A 7 -0.17 -3.69 14.50
C ASN A 7 -0.50 -2.97 15.82
N GLY A 8 -1.74 -2.50 15.94
CA GLY A 8 -2.21 -1.78 17.13
C GLY A 8 -1.79 -0.31 17.21
N ALA A 9 -1.00 0.20 16.27
CA ALA A 9 -0.65 1.61 16.20
C ALA A 9 -1.69 2.43 15.42
N GLU A 10 -1.86 3.68 15.81
CA GLU A 10 -2.70 4.64 15.09
C GLU A 10 -1.83 5.72 14.44
N PHE A 11 -1.98 5.90 13.15
CA PHE A 11 -1.36 7.01 12.42
C PHE A 11 -2.46 7.86 11.78
N PRO A 12 -2.73 9.08 12.32
CA PRO A 12 -3.89 9.86 11.93
C PRO A 12 -3.74 10.47 10.54
N ALA A 13 -4.86 10.75 9.87
CA ALA A 13 -4.88 11.41 8.56
C ALA A 13 -4.15 12.77 8.56
N GLN A 14 -4.20 13.52 9.68
CA GLN A 14 -3.42 14.74 9.83
C GLN A 14 -1.90 14.45 9.81
N GLY A 15 -1.47 13.32 10.37
CA GLY A 15 -0.09 12.86 10.32
C GLY A 15 0.38 12.64 8.89
N GLN A 16 -0.45 12.00 8.04
CA GLN A 16 -0.13 11.78 6.62
C GLN A 16 0.09 13.11 5.87
N GLN A 17 -0.74 14.12 6.12
CA GLN A 17 -0.56 15.44 5.51
C GLN A 17 0.71 16.14 6.01
N LYS A 18 0.99 16.06 7.32
CA LYS A 18 2.19 16.64 7.93
C LYS A 18 3.46 15.96 7.47
N PHE A 19 3.43 14.63 7.29
CA PHE A 19 4.53 13.87 6.69
C PHE A 19 4.94 14.43 5.33
N ILE A 20 3.99 14.62 4.41
CA ILE A 20 4.27 15.16 3.07
C ILE A 20 4.90 16.56 3.16
N LEU A 21 4.42 17.38 4.09
CA LEU A 21 4.98 18.73 4.28
C LEU A 21 6.38 18.69 4.90
N ALA A 22 6.63 17.76 5.83
CA ALA A 22 7.92 17.59 6.48
C ALA A 22 8.98 17.09 5.48
N THR A 23 8.68 16.03 4.74
CA THR A 23 9.59 15.45 3.74
C THR A 23 9.91 16.44 2.62
N ASN A 24 8.93 17.22 2.13
CA ASN A 24 9.17 18.26 1.13
C ASN A 24 10.06 19.41 1.64
N LYS A 25 10.13 19.62 2.96
CA LYS A 25 10.99 20.64 3.58
C LYS A 25 12.33 20.09 4.04
N GLY A 26 12.54 18.78 3.93
CA GLY A 26 13.74 18.10 4.45
C GLY A 26 13.79 18.05 5.99
N ASN A 27 12.64 18.06 6.66
CA ASN A 27 12.58 17.90 8.10
C ASN A 27 12.60 16.41 8.45
N ASP A 28 13.26 16.07 9.55
CA ASP A 28 13.37 14.72 10.11
C ASP A 28 12.26 14.40 11.15
N SER A 29 11.35 15.34 11.39
CA SER A 29 10.26 15.18 12.34
C SER A 29 9.11 16.14 12.07
N PHE A 30 7.93 15.83 12.63
CA PHE A 30 6.77 16.72 12.64
C PHE A 30 5.85 16.43 13.83
N GLU A 31 4.97 17.35 14.14
CA GLU A 31 3.95 17.20 15.19
C GLU A 31 2.55 17.08 14.56
N ALA A 32 1.77 16.08 15.01
CA ALA A 32 0.37 15.93 14.67
C ALA A 32 -0.43 15.45 15.88
N ASN A 33 -1.56 16.10 16.16
CA ASN A 33 -2.44 15.80 17.31
C ASN A 33 -1.72 15.79 18.68
N GLY A 34 -0.67 16.61 18.84
CA GLY A 34 0.11 16.66 20.07
C GLY A 34 1.13 15.53 20.25
N VAL A 35 1.31 14.70 19.23
CA VAL A 35 2.33 13.64 19.18
C VAL A 35 3.44 14.05 18.22
N THR A 36 4.69 13.90 18.67
CA THR A 36 5.87 14.11 17.81
C THR A 36 6.20 12.82 17.09
N TYR A 37 6.32 12.91 15.77
CA TYR A 37 6.72 11.81 14.89
C TYR A 37 8.11 12.08 14.32
N GLY A 38 9.02 11.14 14.52
CA GLY A 38 10.34 11.11 13.87
C GLY A 38 10.26 10.42 12.53
N LEU A 39 11.10 10.84 11.59
CA LEU A 39 11.17 10.30 10.23
C LEU A 39 12.58 9.76 9.98
N GLU A 40 12.65 8.55 9.46
CA GLU A 40 13.88 7.95 8.99
C GLU A 40 13.71 7.52 7.54
N GLN A 41 14.53 8.07 6.66
CA GLN A 41 14.54 7.65 5.26
C GLN A 41 15.29 6.33 5.14
N LYS A 42 14.60 5.28 4.73
CA LYS A 42 15.15 3.93 4.51
C LYS A 42 15.56 3.69 3.07
N GLY A 43 14.89 4.36 2.12
CA GLY A 43 15.14 4.27 0.69
C GLY A 43 14.67 5.54 -0.02
N GLU A 44 14.79 5.59 -1.35
CA GLU A 44 14.40 6.77 -2.14
C GLU A 44 12.94 7.16 -1.91
N ASP A 45 12.04 6.17 -1.90
CA ASP A 45 10.60 6.34 -1.75
C ASP A 45 10.03 5.61 -0.53
N TYR A 46 10.89 5.30 0.46
CA TYR A 46 10.53 4.53 1.64
C TYR A 46 11.02 5.21 2.92
N TRP A 47 10.09 5.43 3.86
CA TRP A 47 10.31 6.13 5.13
C TRP A 47 9.71 5.37 6.28
N ALA A 48 10.47 5.15 7.34
CA ALA A 48 9.94 4.71 8.62
C ALA A 48 9.47 5.93 9.44
N ILE A 49 8.36 5.75 10.16
CA ILE A 49 7.72 6.79 10.99
C ILE A 49 7.65 6.28 12.42
N TYR A 50 8.31 6.99 13.32
CA TYR A 50 8.39 6.69 14.74
C TYR A 50 7.53 7.66 15.53
N SER A 51 6.79 7.19 16.52
CA SER A 51 6.16 8.07 17.51
C SER A 51 7.04 8.10 18.77
N SER A 52 7.11 9.26 19.40
CA SER A 52 7.73 9.43 20.71
C SER A 52 6.65 9.79 21.71
N GLU A 53 6.43 8.95 22.71
CA GLU A 53 5.51 9.19 23.82
C GLU A 53 6.30 9.47 25.09
N SER A 54 5.97 10.56 25.76
CA SER A 54 6.51 10.85 27.08
C SER A 54 5.87 9.96 28.13
N VAL A 55 6.68 9.15 28.80
CA VAL A 55 6.24 8.24 29.87
C VAL A 55 6.26 8.94 31.21
N ALA A 56 7.40 9.57 31.54
CA ALA A 56 7.56 10.26 32.81
C ALA A 56 8.57 11.41 32.73
N THR A 57 8.42 12.38 33.63
CA THR A 57 9.50 13.30 33.99
C THR A 57 10.15 12.85 35.31
N VAL A 58 11.46 12.93 35.38
CA VAL A 58 12.23 12.49 36.53
C VAL A 58 13.08 13.66 37.05
N LEU A 59 12.81 14.04 38.28
CA LEU A 59 13.62 15.04 39.01
C LEU A 59 14.52 14.32 40.01
N THR A 60 15.83 14.43 39.84
CA THR A 60 16.79 13.86 40.77
C THR A 60 17.37 14.97 41.67
N LEU A 61 17.08 14.90 42.97
CA LEU A 61 17.60 15.82 43.99
C LEU A 61 18.34 15.03 45.07
N LYS A 62 19.57 15.39 45.34
CA LYS A 62 20.43 14.76 46.35
C LYS A 62 20.49 13.24 46.27
N GLY A 63 20.53 12.71 45.02
CA GLY A 63 20.63 11.26 44.77
C GLY A 63 19.30 10.50 44.92
N LYS A 64 18.18 11.21 45.07
CA LYS A 64 16.83 10.59 45.08
C LYS A 64 16.05 11.05 43.89
N SER A 65 15.59 10.10 43.07
CA SER A 65 14.75 10.36 41.91
C SER A 65 13.28 10.36 42.29
N THR A 66 12.56 11.32 41.74
CA THR A 66 11.10 11.43 41.86
C THR A 66 10.50 11.35 40.45
N TYR A 67 9.63 10.40 40.25
CA TYR A 67 8.99 10.11 38.93
C TYR A 67 7.59 10.70 38.90
N LYS A 68 7.30 11.44 37.85
CA LYS A 68 5.95 11.95 37.55
C LYS A 68 5.51 11.40 36.21
N GLN A 69 4.51 10.53 36.22
CA GLN A 69 3.90 10.01 35.00
C GLN A 69 3.32 11.15 34.17
N VAL A 70 3.55 11.13 32.84
CA VAL A 70 3.10 12.16 31.90
C VAL A 70 2.15 11.55 30.85
N GLY A 71 2.48 10.39 30.32
CA GLY A 71 1.71 9.68 29.30
C GLY A 71 0.76 8.64 29.87
N ASN A 72 0.28 7.77 28.99
CA ASN A 72 -0.63 6.68 29.36
C ASN A 72 0.09 5.45 29.90
N THR A 73 1.38 5.33 29.64
CA THR A 73 2.22 4.22 30.10
C THR A 73 2.48 4.35 31.61
N GLU A 74 2.12 3.30 32.35
CA GLU A 74 2.38 3.24 33.79
C GLU A 74 3.89 3.13 34.08
N VAL A 75 4.37 3.93 35.01
CA VAL A 75 5.79 3.91 35.43
C VAL A 75 6.01 2.79 36.45
N THR A 76 6.33 1.61 35.94
CA THR A 76 6.57 0.41 36.76
C THR A 76 7.91 0.49 37.51
N ASP A 77 8.14 -0.39 38.47
CA ASP A 77 9.40 -0.42 39.21
C ASP A 77 10.57 -0.85 38.32
N GLU A 78 10.33 -1.71 37.32
CA GLU A 78 11.32 -2.11 36.31
C GLU A 78 11.78 -0.92 35.44
N ILE A 79 10.85 -0.02 35.08
CA ILE A 79 11.19 1.22 34.37
C ILE A 79 12.04 2.15 35.23
N LYS A 80 11.75 2.25 36.52
CA LYS A 80 12.55 3.06 37.45
C LYS A 80 13.96 2.49 37.64
N GLU A 81 14.08 1.16 37.82
CA GLU A 81 15.36 0.46 37.93
C GLU A 81 16.19 0.62 36.64
N GLY A 82 15.60 0.39 35.48
CA GLY A 82 16.25 0.58 34.18
C GLY A 82 16.73 2.02 33.97
N TYR A 83 15.95 3.02 34.39
CA TYR A 83 16.34 4.42 34.33
C TYR A 83 17.54 4.72 35.25
N GLU A 84 17.51 4.25 36.51
CA GLU A 84 18.57 4.49 37.46
C GLU A 84 19.89 3.82 37.04
N GLU A 85 19.81 2.61 36.50
CA GLU A 85 20.96 1.90 35.93
C GLU A 85 21.53 2.62 34.71
N ALA A 86 20.69 3.08 33.79
CA ALA A 86 21.13 3.83 32.63
C ALA A 86 21.83 5.13 33.00
N VAL A 87 21.27 5.89 33.95
CA VAL A 87 21.89 7.14 34.46
C VAL A 87 23.20 6.87 35.16
N ALA A 88 23.31 5.78 35.97
CA ALA A 88 24.52 5.40 36.65
C ALA A 88 25.66 5.01 35.69
N ASN A 89 25.31 4.44 34.53
CA ASN A 89 26.25 4.05 33.48
C ASN A 89 26.48 5.13 32.40
N ASP A 90 25.92 6.33 32.58
CA ASP A 90 25.98 7.44 31.62
C ASP A 90 25.47 7.06 30.19
N VAL A 91 24.44 6.21 30.14
CA VAL A 91 23.73 5.87 28.92
C VAL A 91 22.35 6.54 28.88
N ASN A 92 21.88 6.89 27.68
CA ASN A 92 20.63 7.60 27.50
C ASN A 92 19.48 6.69 27.01
N THR A 93 19.69 5.38 27.00
CA THR A 93 18.68 4.38 26.61
C THR A 93 18.72 3.19 27.57
N PHE A 94 17.56 2.56 27.78
CA PHE A 94 17.42 1.30 28.51
C PHE A 94 16.25 0.50 27.96
N GLU A 95 16.21 -0.79 28.22
CA GLU A 95 15.20 -1.70 27.72
C GLU A 95 14.46 -2.37 28.89
N VAL A 96 13.13 -2.40 28.80
CA VAL A 96 12.27 -3.14 29.73
C VAL A 96 11.23 -3.88 28.93
N ASP A 97 11.12 -5.19 29.11
CA ASP A 97 10.17 -6.09 28.43
C ASP A 97 10.17 -5.93 26.89
N GLY A 98 11.36 -5.79 26.28
CA GLY A 98 11.52 -5.63 24.83
C GLY A 98 11.16 -4.23 24.32
N THR A 99 10.83 -3.28 25.21
CA THR A 99 10.56 -1.89 24.87
C THR A 99 11.78 -1.02 25.18
N THR A 100 12.26 -0.28 24.20
CA THR A 100 13.37 0.66 24.37
C THR A 100 12.85 2.01 24.84
N TYR A 101 13.39 2.47 25.95
CA TYR A 101 13.16 3.79 26.54
C TYR A 101 14.35 4.70 26.30
N THR A 102 14.07 5.97 26.02
CA THR A 102 15.09 6.99 25.82
C THR A 102 14.99 8.04 26.92
N ILE A 103 16.15 8.49 27.42
CA ILE A 103 16.27 9.54 28.45
C ILE A 103 16.69 10.82 27.74
N GLU A 104 15.83 11.84 27.78
CA GLU A 104 16.10 13.16 27.24
C GLU A 104 16.24 14.19 28.36
N LYS A 105 17.21 15.07 28.25
CA LYS A 105 17.44 16.11 29.27
C LYS A 105 16.52 17.31 28.96
N ALA A 106 15.58 17.58 29.88
CA ALA A 106 14.65 18.69 29.80
C ALA A 106 14.91 19.69 30.94
N GLY A 107 15.90 20.54 30.80
CA GLY A 107 16.28 21.53 31.78
C GLY A 107 16.89 20.90 33.05
N ARG A 108 16.15 20.91 34.18
CA ARG A 108 16.56 20.30 35.46
C ARG A 108 16.00 18.88 35.68
N GLU A 109 15.14 18.47 34.81
CA GLU A 109 14.49 17.16 34.84
C GLU A 109 15.00 16.32 33.66
N ASN A 110 14.90 15.02 33.77
CA ASN A 110 15.01 14.11 32.65
C ASN A 110 13.61 13.67 32.24
N GLN A 111 13.42 13.46 30.94
CA GLN A 111 12.21 12.91 30.40
C GLN A 111 12.47 11.49 29.93
N ILE A 112 11.62 10.55 30.34
CA ILE A 112 11.61 9.20 29.83
C ILE A 112 10.60 9.16 28.70
N THR A 113 11.05 8.75 27.52
CA THR A 113 10.22 8.62 26.33
C THR A 113 10.29 7.20 25.78
N ILE A 114 9.19 6.73 25.20
CA ILE A 114 9.17 5.53 24.36
C ILE A 114 9.18 6.01 22.93
N SER A 115 10.08 5.44 22.13
CA SER A 115 10.06 5.62 20.68
C SER A 115 9.81 4.27 20.03
N GLY A 116 8.76 4.19 19.22
CA GLY A 116 8.42 2.99 18.47
C GLY A 116 8.01 3.32 17.04
N GLU A 117 8.32 2.44 16.12
CA GLU A 117 7.83 2.57 14.75
C GLU A 117 6.32 2.33 14.73
N VAL A 118 5.58 3.31 14.24
CA VAL A 118 4.11 3.28 14.20
C VAL A 118 3.56 3.10 12.81
N ALA A 119 4.33 3.48 11.81
CA ALA A 119 3.95 3.36 10.41
C ALA A 119 5.19 3.43 9.52
N PHE A 120 5.02 3.03 8.29
CA PHE A 120 5.92 3.43 7.22
C PHE A 120 5.13 4.10 6.07
N ALA A 121 5.83 4.88 5.27
CA ALA A 121 5.32 5.53 4.07
C ALA A 121 6.15 5.12 2.86
N THR A 122 5.49 4.65 1.80
CA THR A 122 6.17 4.26 0.56
C THR A 122 5.37 4.68 -0.66
N LYS A 123 6.03 4.83 -1.82
CA LYS A 123 5.35 4.95 -3.12
C LYS A 123 5.13 3.60 -3.79
N LYS A 124 5.72 2.54 -3.26
CA LYS A 124 5.55 1.18 -3.78
C LYS A 124 4.18 0.61 -3.39
N VAL A 125 3.53 -0.03 -4.35
CA VAL A 125 2.21 -0.64 -4.22
C VAL A 125 2.35 -2.14 -4.12
N PHE A 126 1.84 -2.74 -3.05
CA PHE A 126 1.75 -4.18 -2.88
C PHE A 126 0.46 -4.72 -3.49
N SER A 127 0.56 -5.76 -4.30
CA SER A 127 -0.58 -6.47 -4.88
C SER A 127 -0.45 -7.97 -4.61
N ALA A 128 -1.42 -8.54 -3.91
CA ALA A 128 -1.46 -9.97 -3.62
C ALA A 128 -1.75 -10.77 -4.89
N ALA A 129 -1.03 -11.88 -5.09
CA ALA A 129 -1.30 -12.82 -6.17
C ALA A 129 -2.45 -13.76 -5.82
N ALA A 130 -2.57 -14.13 -4.54
CA ALA A 130 -3.63 -14.99 -4.02
C ALA A 130 -4.49 -14.25 -2.99
N ASN A 131 -5.77 -14.63 -2.85
CA ASN A 131 -6.71 -13.99 -1.93
C ASN A 131 -6.36 -14.20 -0.44
N ASP A 132 -5.52 -15.18 -0.14
CA ASP A 132 -5.06 -15.58 1.19
C ASP A 132 -3.63 -15.07 1.52
N ALA A 133 -3.02 -14.27 0.65
CA ALA A 133 -1.73 -13.67 0.92
C ALA A 133 -1.84 -12.64 2.05
N GLU A 134 -1.26 -12.96 3.19
CA GLU A 134 -1.18 -12.05 4.34
C GLU A 134 0.01 -11.11 4.19
N MET A 135 -0.28 -9.87 3.80
CA MET A 135 0.72 -8.81 3.63
C MET A 135 0.58 -7.75 4.73
N GLY A 136 0.76 -8.17 5.98
CA GLY A 136 0.76 -7.27 7.13
C GLY A 136 1.97 -6.32 7.14
N PHE A 137 1.99 -5.42 8.13
CA PHE A 137 3.05 -4.42 8.31
C PHE A 137 4.45 -5.02 8.25
N GLY A 138 4.74 -6.04 9.07
CA GLY A 138 6.07 -6.66 9.14
C GLY A 138 6.51 -7.34 7.84
N PHE A 139 5.57 -7.98 7.12
CA PHE A 139 5.87 -8.57 5.80
C PHE A 139 6.26 -7.49 4.79
N GLN A 140 5.44 -6.43 4.67
CA GLN A 140 5.71 -5.35 3.73
C GLN A 140 7.02 -4.63 4.06
N GLN A 141 7.32 -4.45 5.34
CA GLN A 141 8.57 -3.84 5.81
C GLN A 141 9.77 -4.70 5.41
N ALA A 142 9.77 -6.01 5.73
CA ALA A 142 10.84 -6.93 5.37
C ALA A 142 11.09 -6.98 3.86
N ALA A 143 10.01 -7.00 3.06
CA ALA A 143 10.10 -6.95 1.61
C ALA A 143 10.70 -5.64 1.10
N LEU A 144 10.28 -4.48 1.64
CA LEU A 144 10.82 -3.18 1.25
C LEU A 144 12.30 -3.04 1.62
N ASP A 145 12.68 -3.46 2.83
CA ASP A 145 14.08 -3.42 3.28
C ASP A 145 14.97 -4.25 2.35
N ALA A 146 14.53 -5.46 1.96
CA ALA A 146 15.27 -6.32 1.04
C ALA A 146 15.33 -5.73 -0.39
N ILE A 147 14.24 -5.15 -0.89
CA ILE A 147 14.21 -4.50 -2.21
C ILE A 147 15.16 -3.29 -2.23
N GLU A 148 15.15 -2.45 -1.21
CA GLU A 148 16.05 -1.29 -1.14
C GLU A 148 17.53 -1.69 -0.96
N ALA A 149 17.79 -2.82 -0.28
CA ALA A 149 19.12 -3.39 -0.16
C ALA A 149 19.62 -4.09 -1.45
N GLY A 150 18.71 -4.37 -2.39
CA GLY A 150 19.01 -5.15 -3.60
C GLY A 150 19.21 -6.65 -3.33
N ASP A 151 18.62 -7.16 -2.25
CA ASP A 151 18.70 -8.56 -1.89
C ASP A 151 17.86 -9.43 -2.83
N ALA A 152 18.30 -10.67 -3.07
CA ALA A 152 17.57 -11.63 -3.90
C ALA A 152 16.46 -12.37 -3.14
N SER A 153 16.40 -12.24 -1.81
CA SER A 153 15.39 -12.89 -0.97
C SER A 153 15.33 -12.26 0.41
N PHE A 154 14.25 -12.51 1.14
CA PHE A 154 14.12 -12.16 2.56
C PHE A 154 13.41 -13.27 3.33
N GLU A 155 13.57 -13.25 4.64
CA GLU A 155 12.87 -14.17 5.55
C GLU A 155 11.79 -13.41 6.33
N TYR A 156 10.60 -14.00 6.42
CA TYR A 156 9.52 -13.47 7.24
C TYR A 156 8.66 -14.62 7.79
N ASP A 157 8.41 -14.60 9.10
CA ASP A 157 7.59 -15.60 9.82
C ASP A 157 8.03 -17.06 9.53
N GLY A 158 9.36 -17.29 9.49
CA GLY A 158 9.96 -18.62 9.25
C GLY A 158 9.86 -19.13 7.80
N ALA A 159 9.43 -18.31 6.87
CA ALA A 159 9.39 -18.60 5.44
C ALA A 159 10.38 -17.72 4.67
N THR A 160 10.96 -18.27 3.61
CA THR A 160 11.84 -17.54 2.69
C THR A 160 11.03 -17.08 1.47
N TYR A 161 11.21 -15.84 1.09
CA TYR A 161 10.60 -15.22 -0.08
C TYR A 161 11.70 -14.78 -1.06
N GLU A 162 11.61 -15.23 -2.30
CA GLU A 162 12.53 -14.85 -3.38
C GLU A 162 12.04 -13.58 -4.07
N LEU A 163 12.97 -12.71 -4.48
CA LEU A 163 12.68 -11.45 -5.14
C LEU A 163 13.19 -11.48 -6.58
N THR A 164 12.33 -11.16 -7.52
CA THR A 164 12.70 -10.97 -8.94
C THR A 164 12.29 -9.56 -9.34
N THR A 165 13.26 -8.70 -9.59
CA THR A 165 13.05 -7.31 -9.95
C THR A 165 13.20 -7.09 -11.45
N THR A 166 12.40 -6.23 -12.05
CA THR A 166 12.48 -5.83 -13.47
C THR A 166 13.81 -5.13 -13.77
N GLU A 167 14.24 -5.11 -15.03
CA GLU A 167 15.47 -4.44 -15.45
C GLU A 167 15.49 -2.94 -15.10
N GLU A 168 14.32 -2.30 -15.08
CA GLU A 168 14.18 -0.87 -14.73
C GLU A 168 13.98 -0.62 -13.22
N GLU A 169 14.03 -1.68 -12.39
CA GLU A 169 13.86 -1.64 -10.93
C GLU A 169 12.53 -1.03 -10.45
N THR A 170 11.51 -0.98 -11.31
CA THR A 170 10.23 -0.35 -11.02
C THR A 170 9.22 -1.31 -10.42
N SER A 171 9.38 -2.60 -10.67
CA SER A 171 8.49 -3.67 -10.17
C SER A 171 9.29 -4.89 -9.72
N THR A 172 8.86 -5.48 -8.60
CA THR A 172 9.46 -6.69 -8.02
C THR A 172 8.38 -7.74 -7.80
N GLU A 173 8.64 -8.97 -8.23
CA GLU A 173 7.82 -10.12 -7.91
C GLU A 173 8.35 -10.80 -6.66
N VAL A 174 7.45 -11.13 -5.75
CA VAL A 174 7.74 -11.87 -4.52
C VAL A 174 7.23 -13.29 -4.70
N VAL A 175 8.13 -14.26 -4.63
CA VAL A 175 7.85 -15.68 -4.86
C VAL A 175 8.03 -16.46 -3.55
N LYS A 176 7.06 -17.30 -3.21
CA LYS A 176 7.13 -18.23 -2.08
C LYS A 176 6.93 -19.65 -2.59
N ASP A 177 7.83 -20.57 -2.23
CA ASP A 177 7.74 -21.98 -2.61
C ASP A 177 7.59 -22.21 -4.13
N GLY A 178 8.16 -21.32 -4.96
CA GLY A 178 8.10 -21.37 -6.41
C GLY A 178 6.79 -20.81 -7.02
N GLU A 179 5.87 -20.27 -6.21
CA GLU A 179 4.65 -19.64 -6.66
C GLU A 179 4.68 -18.14 -6.38
N VAL A 180 4.08 -17.34 -7.29
CA VAL A 180 3.99 -15.90 -7.11
C VAL A 180 3.08 -15.59 -5.92
N TYR A 181 3.62 -14.93 -4.91
CA TYR A 181 2.91 -14.53 -3.71
C TYR A 181 2.36 -13.11 -3.79
N ALA A 182 3.17 -12.18 -4.28
CA ALA A 182 2.81 -10.77 -4.43
C ALA A 182 3.65 -10.08 -5.50
N THR A 183 3.25 -8.89 -5.90
CA THR A 183 4.09 -7.95 -6.64
C THR A 183 4.17 -6.63 -5.90
N VAL A 184 5.34 -5.98 -5.98
CA VAL A 184 5.63 -4.66 -5.43
C VAL A 184 6.02 -3.75 -6.59
N SER A 185 5.37 -2.61 -6.76
CA SER A 185 5.55 -1.76 -7.94
C SER A 185 5.48 -0.28 -7.59
N ASN A 186 6.28 0.54 -8.26
CA ASN A 186 6.24 2.00 -8.15
C ASN A 186 5.02 2.61 -8.86
N LEU A 187 4.32 1.83 -9.68
CA LEU A 187 3.18 2.29 -10.46
C LEU A 187 1.88 1.99 -9.75
N LEU A 188 1.06 3.00 -9.55
CA LEU A 188 -0.33 2.83 -9.17
C LEU A 188 -1.16 2.45 -10.41
N VAL A 189 -1.11 1.19 -10.79
CA VAL A 189 -1.95 0.61 -11.83
C VAL A 189 -3.18 0.01 -11.18
N SER A 190 -4.35 0.61 -11.43
CA SER A 190 -5.62 0.09 -10.93
C SER A 190 -6.34 -0.70 -12.01
N PRO A 191 -6.52 -2.01 -11.85
CA PRO A 191 -7.44 -2.77 -12.71
C PRO A 191 -8.87 -2.28 -12.47
N GLN A 192 -9.68 -2.19 -13.52
CA GLN A 192 -11.09 -1.77 -13.40
C GLN A 192 -11.95 -2.82 -12.68
N ALA A 193 -11.58 -4.08 -12.73
CA ALA A 193 -12.28 -5.18 -12.06
C ALA A 193 -11.63 -5.48 -10.70
N LYS A 194 -12.47 -5.72 -9.68
CA LYS A 194 -11.99 -6.17 -8.37
C LYS A 194 -11.48 -7.61 -8.47
N GLY A 195 -10.36 -7.91 -7.81
CA GLY A 195 -9.80 -9.25 -7.73
C GLY A 195 -8.97 -9.69 -8.93
N VAL A 196 -8.61 -8.76 -9.83
CA VAL A 196 -7.66 -9.03 -10.92
C VAL A 196 -6.25 -8.82 -10.40
N PHE A 197 -5.44 -9.88 -10.48
CA PHE A 197 -4.00 -9.81 -10.20
C PHE A 197 -3.25 -9.36 -11.45
N LEU A 198 -2.36 -8.40 -11.31
CA LEU A 198 -1.48 -7.94 -12.39
C LEU A 198 -0.11 -8.59 -12.24
N SER A 199 0.21 -9.51 -13.15
CA SER A 199 1.52 -10.20 -13.20
C SER A 199 2.67 -9.21 -13.45
N LEU A 200 3.89 -9.64 -13.17
CA LEU A 200 5.09 -8.83 -13.43
C LEU A 200 5.19 -8.46 -14.91
N SER A 201 5.03 -9.43 -15.81
CA SER A 201 5.05 -9.19 -17.27
C SER A 201 3.97 -8.20 -17.74
N PHE A 202 2.80 -8.19 -17.09
CA PHE A 202 1.76 -7.20 -17.37
C PHE A 202 2.21 -5.79 -16.93
N LYS A 203 2.84 -5.68 -15.77
CA LYS A 203 3.35 -4.41 -15.26
C LYS A 203 4.49 -3.87 -16.12
N GLU A 204 5.42 -4.73 -16.58
CA GLU A 204 6.46 -4.37 -17.55
C GLU A 204 5.87 -3.81 -18.85
N ALA A 205 4.83 -4.45 -19.38
CA ALA A 205 4.15 -3.97 -20.59
C ALA A 205 3.50 -2.59 -20.38
N VAL A 206 2.94 -2.33 -19.18
CA VAL A 206 2.40 -1.01 -18.82
C VAL A 206 3.52 0.03 -18.73
N GLU A 207 4.64 -0.31 -18.08
CA GLU A 207 5.79 0.58 -17.95
C GLU A 207 6.37 0.97 -19.30
N GLN A 208 6.55 -0.01 -20.17
CA GLN A 208 6.99 0.24 -21.55
C GLN A 208 6.02 1.16 -22.31
N ALA A 209 4.71 0.91 -22.17
CA ALA A 209 3.70 1.76 -22.80
C ALA A 209 3.71 3.20 -22.27
N ILE A 210 4.01 3.39 -20.97
CA ILE A 210 4.17 4.71 -20.35
C ILE A 210 5.42 5.40 -20.91
N ALA A 211 6.55 4.70 -20.99
CA ALA A 211 7.81 5.23 -21.54
C ALA A 211 7.64 5.66 -23.00
N ASP A 212 6.95 4.86 -23.80
CA ASP A 212 6.64 5.13 -25.21
C ASP A 212 5.51 6.15 -25.42
N LYS A 213 4.86 6.59 -24.33
CA LYS A 213 3.67 7.47 -24.36
C LYS A 213 2.55 6.87 -25.23
N ALA A 214 2.45 5.53 -25.23
CA ALA A 214 1.44 4.80 -25.96
C ALA A 214 0.09 4.85 -25.24
N SER A 215 -0.99 4.95 -25.98
CA SER A 215 -2.35 4.88 -25.43
C SER A 215 -2.92 3.47 -25.39
N THR A 216 -2.23 2.52 -26.01
CA THR A 216 -2.58 1.10 -26.05
C THR A 216 -1.33 0.25 -25.95
N PHE A 217 -1.45 -0.92 -25.35
CA PHE A 217 -0.39 -1.92 -25.27
C PHE A 217 -1.00 -3.33 -25.29
N THR A 218 -0.15 -4.33 -25.53
CA THR A 218 -0.55 -5.73 -25.56
C THR A 218 0.13 -6.45 -24.40
N ALA A 219 -0.62 -7.26 -23.67
CA ALA A 219 -0.12 -8.08 -22.58
C ALA A 219 -0.86 -9.41 -22.51
N ILE A 220 -0.24 -10.39 -21.82
CA ILE A 220 -0.84 -11.70 -21.55
C ILE A 220 -1.88 -11.56 -20.43
N ASN A 221 -3.11 -12.02 -20.69
CA ASN A 221 -4.18 -12.03 -19.70
C ASN A 221 -4.07 -13.26 -18.75
N GLU A 222 -4.95 -13.35 -17.75
CA GLU A 222 -4.99 -14.47 -16.80
C GLU A 222 -5.24 -15.84 -17.47
N ALA A 223 -5.80 -15.87 -18.68
CA ALA A 223 -6.02 -17.10 -19.45
C ALA A 223 -4.79 -17.50 -20.28
N GLY A 224 -3.72 -16.71 -20.26
CA GLY A 224 -2.52 -16.93 -21.08
C GLY A 224 -2.65 -16.47 -22.53
N GLU A 225 -3.65 -15.67 -22.83
CA GLU A 225 -3.92 -15.15 -24.17
C GLU A 225 -3.41 -13.70 -24.29
N GLU A 226 -2.92 -13.36 -25.48
CA GLU A 226 -2.50 -12.01 -25.80
C GLU A 226 -3.73 -11.10 -26.00
N GLU A 227 -3.85 -10.04 -25.21
CA GLU A 227 -4.98 -9.10 -25.26
C GLU A 227 -4.48 -7.66 -25.34
N THR A 228 -5.22 -6.81 -26.08
CA THR A 228 -4.89 -5.39 -26.20
C THR A 228 -5.64 -4.58 -25.14
N TYR A 229 -4.89 -3.74 -24.45
CA TYR A 229 -5.38 -2.88 -23.39
C TYR A 229 -5.25 -1.41 -23.75
N GLN A 230 -6.15 -0.60 -23.22
CA GLN A 230 -6.06 0.87 -23.27
C GLN A 230 -5.45 1.38 -21.97
N LEU A 231 -4.47 2.27 -22.11
CA LEU A 231 -3.84 2.99 -21.01
C LEU A 231 -4.38 4.43 -20.98
N GLN A 232 -4.94 4.82 -19.84
CA GLN A 232 -5.43 6.18 -19.61
C GLN A 232 -4.77 6.74 -18.36
N THR A 233 -4.21 7.93 -18.48
CA THR A 233 -3.72 8.67 -17.31
C THR A 233 -4.87 9.47 -16.72
N LYS A 234 -5.17 9.25 -15.44
CA LYS A 234 -6.19 10.00 -14.70
C LYS A 234 -5.56 10.59 -13.44
N ASN A 235 -5.29 11.89 -13.47
CA ASN A 235 -4.51 12.59 -12.44
C ASN A 235 -3.09 11.99 -12.33
N THR A 236 -2.78 11.36 -11.18
CA THR A 236 -1.50 10.69 -10.90
C THR A 236 -1.58 9.16 -11.02
N GLN A 237 -2.70 8.63 -11.53
CA GLN A 237 -2.93 7.19 -11.63
C GLN A 237 -3.02 6.76 -13.09
N TYR A 238 -2.53 5.55 -13.36
CA TYR A 238 -2.71 4.87 -14.64
C TYR A 238 -3.87 3.89 -14.54
N VAL A 239 -4.85 4.04 -15.42
CA VAL A 239 -6.03 3.16 -15.50
C VAL A 239 -5.90 2.31 -16.76
N VAL A 240 -5.89 0.99 -16.59
CA VAL A 240 -5.81 0.02 -17.65
C VAL A 240 -7.21 -0.55 -17.91
N ARG A 241 -7.63 -0.60 -19.18
CA ARG A 241 -8.91 -1.15 -19.62
C ARG A 241 -8.68 -2.17 -20.72
N SER A 242 -9.27 -3.37 -20.59
CA SER A 242 -9.30 -4.31 -21.68
C SER A 242 -10.28 -3.83 -22.76
N GLN A 243 -9.90 -3.99 -24.02
CA GLN A 243 -10.79 -3.75 -25.15
C GLN A 243 -11.60 -5.03 -25.45
N LYS A 244 -12.67 -5.26 -24.71
CA LYS A 244 -13.62 -6.31 -25.10
C LYS A 244 -14.58 -5.75 -26.15
N ALA A 245 -14.65 -6.38 -27.33
CA ALA A 245 -15.71 -6.13 -28.27
C ALA A 245 -17.02 -6.64 -27.65
N THR A 246 -17.74 -5.76 -26.99
CA THR A 246 -19.10 -6.07 -26.53
C THR A 246 -20.04 -5.81 -27.69
N THR A 247 -20.77 -6.84 -28.12
CA THR A 247 -21.91 -6.63 -29.02
C THR A 247 -22.95 -5.84 -28.23
N VAL A 248 -23.03 -4.54 -28.48
CA VAL A 248 -24.12 -3.72 -27.94
C VAL A 248 -25.39 -4.12 -28.68
N ASN A 249 -26.23 -4.89 -28.03
CA ASN A 249 -27.58 -5.13 -28.55
C ASN A 249 -28.35 -3.81 -28.35
N ASP A 250 -28.71 -3.17 -29.44
CA ASP A 250 -29.59 -1.99 -29.46
C ASP A 250 -30.98 -2.39 -28.97
N THR A 251 -31.18 -2.45 -27.66
CA THR A 251 -32.46 -2.78 -27.05
C THR A 251 -33.38 -1.57 -27.04
N TYR A 252 -34.65 -1.78 -27.38
CA TYR A 252 -35.67 -0.72 -27.43
C TYR A 252 -35.28 0.48 -28.31
N SER A 253 -34.46 0.25 -29.34
CA SER A 253 -34.07 1.29 -30.29
C SER A 253 -35.28 1.69 -31.13
N GLY A 254 -35.50 2.97 -31.31
CA GLY A 254 -36.56 3.50 -32.17
C GLY A 254 -36.37 3.14 -33.66
N PRO A 255 -37.41 3.39 -34.52
CA PRO A 255 -37.30 3.18 -35.96
C PRO A 255 -36.12 3.92 -36.59
N SER A 256 -35.32 3.20 -37.37
CA SER A 256 -34.12 3.71 -38.03
C SER A 256 -33.94 3.06 -39.42
N LYS A 257 -32.97 3.55 -40.19
CA LYS A 257 -32.64 2.91 -41.50
C LYS A 257 -32.15 1.47 -41.32
N LYS A 258 -31.64 1.10 -40.16
CA LYS A 258 -31.13 -0.25 -39.85
C LYS A 258 -32.23 -1.14 -39.27
N HIS A 259 -33.18 -0.58 -38.52
CA HIS A 259 -34.29 -1.26 -37.85
C HIS A 259 -35.58 -0.44 -38.10
N TRP A 260 -36.32 -0.76 -39.14
CA TRP A 260 -37.47 0.04 -39.60
C TRP A 260 -38.61 0.18 -38.59
N LEU A 261 -38.83 -0.83 -37.76
CA LEU A 261 -39.78 -0.79 -36.65
C LEU A 261 -39.10 -0.76 -35.28
N GLY A 262 -37.76 -0.51 -35.25
CA GLY A 262 -36.97 -0.54 -34.04
C GLY A 262 -36.62 -1.96 -33.57
N THR A 263 -36.14 -2.07 -32.34
CA THR A 263 -35.71 -3.33 -31.70
C THR A 263 -36.51 -3.61 -30.44
N ASP A 264 -36.66 -4.88 -30.07
CA ASP A 264 -37.26 -5.29 -28.81
C ASP A 264 -36.28 -5.27 -27.64
N GLY A 265 -36.72 -5.74 -26.45
CA GLY A 265 -35.89 -5.82 -25.25
C GLY A 265 -34.66 -6.74 -25.33
N ASN A 266 -34.58 -7.59 -26.35
CA ASN A 266 -33.44 -8.46 -26.65
C ASN A 266 -32.58 -7.93 -27.81
N GLY A 267 -32.87 -6.73 -28.31
CA GLY A 267 -32.19 -6.14 -29.47
C GLY A 267 -32.57 -6.78 -30.83
N MET A 268 -33.63 -7.57 -30.87
CA MET A 268 -34.10 -8.19 -32.12
C MET A 268 -34.92 -7.19 -32.92
N ASP A 269 -34.72 -7.21 -34.25
CA ASP A 269 -35.47 -6.36 -35.18
C ASP A 269 -36.98 -6.71 -35.18
N MET A 270 -37.81 -5.74 -34.85
CA MET A 270 -39.26 -5.91 -34.69
C MET A 270 -39.95 -6.25 -36.04
N LEU A 271 -39.47 -5.70 -37.16
CA LEU A 271 -40.00 -6.02 -38.47
C LEU A 271 -39.73 -7.48 -38.83
N THR A 272 -38.49 -7.93 -38.61
CA THR A 272 -38.11 -9.32 -38.87
C THR A 272 -38.97 -10.29 -38.06
N ARG A 273 -39.19 -10.02 -36.76
CA ARG A 273 -40.06 -10.85 -35.90
C ARG A 273 -41.51 -10.87 -36.38
N LEU A 274 -42.06 -9.72 -36.81
CA LEU A 274 -43.41 -9.63 -37.31
C LEU A 274 -43.57 -10.46 -38.59
N MET A 275 -42.60 -10.37 -39.52
CA MET A 275 -42.63 -11.13 -40.78
C MET A 275 -42.52 -12.65 -40.52
N TYR A 276 -41.62 -13.09 -39.65
CA TYR A 276 -41.51 -14.51 -39.33
C TYR A 276 -42.73 -15.04 -38.58
N GLY A 277 -43.27 -14.30 -37.60
CA GLY A 277 -44.49 -14.64 -36.88
C GLY A 277 -45.69 -14.72 -37.80
N GLY A 278 -45.88 -13.76 -38.72
CA GLY A 278 -46.92 -13.75 -39.72
C GLY A 278 -46.84 -14.93 -40.70
N ARG A 279 -45.62 -15.29 -41.14
CA ARG A 279 -45.39 -16.46 -41.97
C ARG A 279 -45.86 -17.76 -41.31
N ILE A 280 -45.54 -17.97 -40.03
CA ILE A 280 -45.94 -19.15 -39.28
C ILE A 280 -47.46 -19.20 -39.14
N SER A 281 -48.11 -18.09 -38.79
CA SER A 281 -49.58 -18.02 -38.70
C SER A 281 -50.28 -18.34 -40.00
N LEU A 282 -49.75 -17.89 -41.15
CA LEU A 282 -50.30 -18.20 -42.48
C LEU A 282 -50.07 -19.65 -42.93
N MET A 283 -49.08 -20.35 -42.34
CA MET A 283 -48.84 -21.77 -42.66
C MET A 283 -49.74 -22.74 -41.86
N ILE A 284 -50.20 -22.30 -40.68
CA ILE A 284 -50.97 -23.15 -39.77
C ILE A 284 -52.50 -22.91 -39.91
N GLY A 285 -52.92 -21.77 -40.42
CA GLY A 285 -54.30 -21.44 -40.66
C GLY A 285 -54.72 -21.83 -42.08
#